data_fadca67e76a2ad54713dd16eac477789
#
_entry.id   fadca67e76a2ad54713dd16eac477789
#
_cell.length_a   1.000
_cell.length_b   1.000
_cell.length_c   1.000
_cell.angle_alpha   90.00
_cell.angle_beta   90.00
_cell.angle_gamma   90.00
#
_symmetry.space_group_name_H-M   'P 1'
#
loop_
_entity.id
_entity.type
_entity.pdbx_description
1 polymer ?
#
loop_
_entity_poly.entity_id
_entity_poly.type
_entity_poly.pdbx_seq_one_letter_code
_entity_poly.pdbx_strand_id
1 'polypeptide(L)'
;MTMSKNYPHLLLGVAFLGVSLLSCAPPEAAEERFDVVEATIPEMQRAMEEGSVTSRDLVEAHLLRIALYEERVNAAIAINANALEEADRLDQERAAGQVRGPLHGIPVALKDNIQTTHMPTTGGALAFEGFVPPYEATLTANLREAGAIILAKTVMTELANFIAAGMPGNYSAVGGFGLNPYDPRRDPREGRNDGRPVMGTGGSSSGIGTAMSFWAANVGTETSGSILSPANATMLVAIKPTVGRVSRYGVIPITADQDIAGPMARTVTDAAVLLGVLEGVEPDPHDPATQRCEPPSGGDYTAFLRADGLQGARIGIPRASYYDSVQVPGTDRFRGGMSDEARALMAEAIQILEAQGATIVDPADIPSVMDPDPENNLLTSGGSSVLSYGMKRDFNAWLATLGESAPVKTLTELREWNLAHADAGALKYGQARLDESDEIDLEEARAEYEADRARDLRLNGEHGIDEVMIDLQLDALLFPGSGSAGIAARPGYPTVIVPFGFIEPSGREMPEGFDAKPQPMGVSFTGMACSEPRLIELAYAFEQATMRRVPPPGMR
;
A
#
# COMPACT_ATOMS: atom_id res chain seq x y z
N MET A 1 -27.53 30.40 86.89
CA MET A 1 -27.15 29.46 87.95
C MET A 1 -25.81 28.85 87.52
N THR A 2 -24.75 29.50 87.81
CA THR A 2 -23.78 29.31 88.86
C THR A 2 -23.31 27.88 88.99
N MET A 3 -22.07 27.67 88.73
CA MET A 3 -20.91 27.28 89.56
C MET A 3 -19.96 26.48 88.69
N SER A 4 -18.73 26.88 88.46
CA SER A 4 -17.56 27.13 89.28
C SER A 4 -16.67 25.91 89.44
N LYS A 5 -15.41 26.06 88.94
CA LYS A 5 -14.10 25.56 89.53
C LYS A 5 -13.76 24.09 89.28
N ASN A 6 -12.56 23.69 88.80
CA ASN A 6 -11.21 23.95 89.32
C ASN A 6 -10.18 23.41 88.34
N TYR A 7 -9.06 24.09 88.19
CA TYR A 7 -7.77 23.58 87.64
C TYR A 7 -6.99 22.80 88.70
N PRO A 8 -6.11 21.90 88.26
CA PRO A 8 -4.72 22.17 88.58
C PRO A 8 -3.73 21.87 87.42
N HIS A 9 -2.64 22.58 87.54
CA HIS A 9 -1.45 22.57 86.72
C HIS A 9 -0.74 21.22 86.67
N LEU A 10 -0.19 20.81 85.45
CA LEU A 10 1.01 19.97 85.37
C LEU A 10 1.83 20.26 84.14
N LEU A 11 3.00 20.76 84.36
CA LEU A 11 4.33 20.63 83.71
C LEU A 11 4.48 20.35 82.24
N LEU A 12 5.24 21.29 81.63
CA LEU A 12 5.90 21.20 80.30
C LEU A 12 6.78 19.95 80.14
N GLY A 13 6.52 19.19 79.08
CA GLY A 13 7.47 18.29 78.50
C GLY A 13 7.72 18.73 77.03
N VAL A 14 8.90 19.31 76.75
CA VAL A 14 9.34 19.66 75.40
C VAL A 14 9.77 18.37 74.73
N ALA A 15 8.92 17.86 73.83
CA ALA A 15 9.29 16.80 72.92
C ALA A 15 9.82 17.45 71.59
N PHE A 16 11.11 17.29 71.32
CA PHE A 16 11.73 17.58 70.03
C PHE A 16 11.16 16.59 69.01
N LEU A 17 10.23 17.05 68.18
CA LEU A 17 9.89 16.34 66.94
C LEU A 17 11.00 16.62 65.92
N GLY A 18 11.81 15.59 65.64
CA GLY A 18 12.72 15.57 64.54
C GLY A 18 11.93 15.61 63.23
N VAL A 19 11.99 16.75 62.50
CA VAL A 19 11.51 16.86 61.14
C VAL A 19 12.49 16.07 60.25
N SER A 20 12.14 14.85 59.91
CA SER A 20 12.79 14.12 58.82
C SER A 20 12.52 14.88 57.53
N LEU A 21 13.51 15.60 57.02
CA LEU A 21 13.53 16.12 55.65
C LEU A 21 13.52 14.90 54.74
N LEU A 22 12.34 14.51 54.25
CA LEU A 22 12.21 13.69 53.05
C LEU A 22 12.86 14.48 51.92
N SER A 23 14.07 14.08 51.54
CA SER A 23 14.71 14.50 50.31
C SER A 23 13.81 14.01 49.19
N CYS A 24 13.02 14.90 48.57
CA CYS A 24 12.47 14.66 47.27
C CYS A 24 13.67 14.55 46.31
N ALA A 25 14.05 13.33 45.93
CA ALA A 25 14.86 13.14 44.75
C ALA A 25 14.14 13.83 43.58
N PRO A 26 14.84 14.59 42.74
CA PRO A 26 14.23 15.10 41.49
C PRO A 26 13.62 13.90 40.77
N PRO A 27 12.44 14.07 40.10
CA PRO A 27 11.91 12.99 39.28
C PRO A 27 13.02 12.59 38.33
N GLU A 28 13.34 11.30 38.32
CA GLU A 28 14.21 10.68 37.33
C GLU A 28 13.72 11.19 36.00
N ALA A 29 14.61 11.83 35.20
CA ALA A 29 14.27 12.31 33.88
C ALA A 29 13.61 11.13 33.15
N ALA A 30 12.35 11.28 32.77
CA ALA A 30 11.67 10.22 32.03
C ALA A 30 12.58 9.88 30.86
N GLU A 31 13.09 8.66 30.79
CA GLU A 31 13.86 8.19 29.66
C GLU A 31 13.03 8.52 28.41
N GLU A 32 13.59 9.27 27.50
CA GLU A 32 12.93 9.69 26.28
C GLU A 32 12.64 8.42 25.48
N ARG A 33 11.38 7.97 25.51
CA ARG A 33 10.95 6.75 24.83
C ARG A 33 11.15 6.93 23.34
N PHE A 34 11.62 5.88 22.66
CA PHE A 34 11.76 5.87 21.20
C PHE A 34 10.42 6.24 20.54
N ASP A 35 10.43 7.28 19.69
CA ASP A 35 9.23 7.71 18.98
C ASP A 35 9.11 6.94 17.65
N VAL A 36 8.07 6.11 17.53
CA VAL A 36 7.77 5.34 16.31
C VAL A 36 7.12 6.18 15.20
N VAL A 37 6.78 7.47 15.49
CA VAL A 37 6.19 8.38 14.49
C VAL A 37 7.22 8.73 13.44
N GLU A 38 6.94 8.35 12.19
CA GLU A 38 7.84 8.52 11.02
C GLU A 38 9.19 7.76 11.16
N ALA A 39 9.40 6.96 12.21
CA ALA A 39 10.62 6.19 12.36
C ALA A 39 10.78 5.17 11.21
N THR A 40 11.96 5.09 10.64
CA THR A 40 12.32 4.15 9.57
C THR A 40 12.72 2.79 10.13
N ILE A 41 12.67 1.74 9.29
CA ILE A 41 13.14 0.40 9.66
C ILE A 41 14.61 0.43 10.11
N PRO A 42 15.55 1.09 9.41
CA PRO A 42 16.93 1.21 9.88
C PRO A 42 17.10 1.93 11.22
N GLU A 43 16.27 2.95 11.52
CA GLU A 43 16.30 3.63 12.82
C GLU A 43 15.81 2.73 13.94
N MET A 44 14.72 1.98 13.72
CA MET A 44 14.22 0.99 14.68
C MET A 44 15.26 -0.12 14.92
N GLN A 45 15.91 -0.64 13.87
CA GLN A 45 16.96 -1.64 14.01
C GLN A 45 18.15 -1.12 14.82
N ARG A 46 18.61 0.09 14.52
CA ARG A 46 19.71 0.73 15.24
C ARG A 46 19.37 0.91 16.72
N ALA A 47 18.17 1.38 17.03
CA ALA A 47 17.72 1.55 18.41
C ALA A 47 17.69 0.21 19.17
N MET A 48 17.28 -0.87 18.51
CA MET A 48 17.32 -2.23 19.10
C MET A 48 18.76 -2.75 19.25
N GLU A 49 19.67 -2.45 18.33
CA GLU A 49 21.09 -2.80 18.42
C GLU A 49 21.79 -2.07 19.57
N GLU A 50 21.44 -0.81 19.78
CA GLU A 50 21.93 0.04 20.87
C GLU A 50 21.29 -0.33 22.23
N GLY A 51 20.25 -1.15 22.23
CA GLY A 51 19.51 -1.57 23.43
C GLY A 51 18.63 -0.47 24.03
N SER A 52 18.35 0.60 23.27
CA SER A 52 17.48 1.71 23.69
C SER A 52 15.99 1.39 23.53
N VAL A 53 15.64 0.38 22.72
CA VAL A 53 14.29 -0.13 22.51
C VAL A 53 14.34 -1.63 22.23
N THR A 54 13.27 -2.34 22.57
CA THR A 54 13.08 -3.75 22.27
C THR A 54 12.02 -3.92 21.16
N SER A 55 11.92 -5.11 20.56
CA SER A 55 10.82 -5.44 19.64
C SER A 55 9.47 -5.29 20.36
N ARG A 56 9.41 -5.67 21.64
CA ARG A 56 8.23 -5.49 22.45
C ARG A 56 7.84 -4.03 22.61
N ASP A 57 8.80 -3.14 22.90
CA ASP A 57 8.54 -1.71 23.03
C ASP A 57 8.01 -1.10 21.73
N LEU A 58 8.55 -1.53 20.57
CA LEU A 58 8.06 -1.11 19.25
C LEU A 58 6.61 -1.55 19.02
N VAL A 59 6.29 -2.82 19.32
CA VAL A 59 4.92 -3.34 19.20
C VAL A 59 3.96 -2.60 20.12
N GLU A 60 4.33 -2.37 21.39
CA GLU A 60 3.52 -1.62 22.35
C GLU A 60 3.27 -0.18 21.88
N ALA A 61 4.30 0.50 21.36
CA ALA A 61 4.17 1.86 20.83
C ALA A 61 3.21 1.92 19.64
N HIS A 62 3.32 0.98 18.70
CA HIS A 62 2.41 0.90 17.56
C HIS A 62 0.97 0.54 17.98
N LEU A 63 0.79 -0.42 18.89
CA LEU A 63 -0.53 -0.76 19.42
C LEU A 63 -1.19 0.42 20.16
N LEU A 64 -0.39 1.20 20.91
CA LEU A 64 -0.88 2.43 21.54
C LEU A 64 -1.37 3.45 20.51
N ARG A 65 -0.66 3.63 19.41
CA ARG A 65 -1.08 4.50 18.32
C ARG A 65 -2.37 4.03 17.66
N ILE A 66 -2.50 2.72 17.41
CA ILE A 66 -3.75 2.13 16.92
C ILE A 66 -4.88 2.44 17.92
N ALA A 67 -4.70 2.19 19.21
CA ALA A 67 -5.71 2.45 20.23
C ALA A 67 -6.15 3.92 20.29
N LEU A 68 -5.25 4.86 20.00
CA LEU A 68 -5.54 6.31 20.05
C LEU A 68 -6.21 6.85 18.79
N TYR A 69 -5.95 6.26 17.62
CA TYR A 69 -6.30 6.90 16.35
C TYR A 69 -7.13 6.04 15.39
N GLU A 70 -7.28 4.72 15.65
CA GLU A 70 -7.98 3.81 14.73
C GLU A 70 -9.44 4.22 14.48
N GLU A 71 -10.17 4.65 15.50
CA GLU A 71 -11.55 5.15 15.35
C GLU A 71 -11.68 6.30 14.34
N ARG A 72 -10.60 7.08 14.12
CA ARG A 72 -10.62 8.23 13.20
C ARG A 72 -10.44 7.83 11.76
N VAL A 73 -9.80 6.69 11.49
CA VAL A 73 -9.33 6.35 10.13
C VAL A 73 -9.73 4.95 9.67
N ASN A 74 -9.99 4.01 10.56
CA ASN A 74 -10.36 2.63 10.26
C ASN A 74 -9.36 1.98 9.27
N ALA A 75 -8.14 1.74 9.75
CA ALA A 75 -7.03 1.24 8.94
C ALA A 75 -6.88 -0.28 8.98
N ALA A 76 -7.35 -0.94 10.06
CA ALA A 76 -7.15 -2.36 10.31
C ALA A 76 -8.47 -3.14 10.32
N ILE A 77 -8.49 -4.32 9.70
CA ILE A 77 -9.58 -5.30 9.82
C ILE A 77 -9.33 -6.23 11.02
N ALA A 78 -8.06 -6.60 11.25
CA ALA A 78 -7.68 -7.46 12.37
C ALA A 78 -6.31 -7.04 12.93
N ILE A 79 -6.15 -7.21 14.23
CA ILE A 79 -4.90 -7.00 14.96
C ILE A 79 -4.44 -8.35 15.51
N ASN A 80 -3.13 -8.63 15.41
CA ASN A 80 -2.53 -9.86 15.92
C ASN A 80 -2.54 -9.88 17.46
N ALA A 81 -3.34 -10.75 18.04
CA ALA A 81 -3.43 -10.90 19.48
C ALA A 81 -2.13 -11.43 20.13
N ASN A 82 -1.27 -12.08 19.33
CA ASN A 82 -0.02 -12.69 19.81
C ASN A 82 1.22 -11.80 19.55
N ALA A 83 1.04 -10.57 19.03
CA ALA A 83 2.16 -9.72 18.60
C ALA A 83 3.18 -9.45 19.73
N LEU A 84 2.73 -9.27 20.96
CA LEU A 84 3.62 -9.06 22.12
C LEU A 84 4.41 -10.32 22.49
N GLU A 85 3.80 -11.51 22.40
CA GLU A 85 4.48 -12.78 22.63
C GLU A 85 5.50 -13.08 21.52
N GLU A 86 5.16 -12.77 20.27
CA GLU A 86 6.08 -12.87 19.14
C GLU A 86 7.27 -11.92 19.32
N ALA A 87 7.04 -10.69 19.78
CA ALA A 87 8.08 -9.72 20.09
C ALA A 87 9.03 -10.19 21.20
N ASP A 88 8.48 -10.68 22.33
CA ASP A 88 9.28 -11.25 23.43
C ASP A 88 10.22 -12.37 22.96
N ARG A 89 9.74 -13.23 22.07
CA ARG A 89 10.57 -14.31 21.49
C ARG A 89 11.68 -13.75 20.62
N LEU A 90 11.42 -12.77 19.78
CA LEU A 90 12.43 -12.14 18.92
C LEU A 90 13.45 -11.35 19.72
N ASP A 91 13.06 -10.71 20.83
CA ASP A 91 13.98 -10.07 21.76
C ASP A 91 14.92 -11.09 22.42
N GLN A 92 14.41 -12.28 22.79
CA GLN A 92 15.24 -13.38 23.29
C GLN A 92 16.22 -13.90 22.23
N GLU A 93 15.79 -14.05 20.97
CA GLU A 93 16.65 -14.43 19.85
C GLU A 93 17.76 -13.38 19.64
N ARG A 94 17.44 -12.08 19.64
CA ARG A 94 18.40 -10.98 19.54
C ARG A 94 19.41 -11.01 20.71
N ALA A 95 18.94 -11.19 21.93
CA ALA A 95 19.80 -11.31 23.11
C ALA A 95 20.75 -12.51 23.03
N ALA A 96 20.36 -13.58 22.32
CA ALA A 96 21.19 -14.74 22.03
C ALA A 96 22.12 -14.57 20.79
N GLY A 97 22.11 -13.40 20.15
CA GLY A 97 22.88 -13.10 18.92
C GLY A 97 22.27 -13.70 17.65
N GLN A 98 21.00 -14.09 17.68
CA GLN A 98 20.30 -14.74 16.57
C GLN A 98 19.40 -13.74 15.83
N VAL A 99 19.95 -12.66 15.28
CA VAL A 99 19.22 -11.70 14.45
C VAL A 99 19.03 -12.30 13.06
N ARG A 100 17.76 -12.41 12.61
CA ARG A 100 17.40 -13.09 11.36
C ARG A 100 17.60 -12.24 10.10
N GLY A 101 17.56 -10.90 10.25
CA GLY A 101 17.70 -9.97 9.11
C GLY A 101 17.17 -8.57 9.42
N PRO A 102 17.05 -7.72 8.41
CA PRO A 102 16.68 -6.31 8.60
C PRO A 102 15.25 -6.09 9.12
N LEU A 103 14.39 -7.10 9.08
CA LEU A 103 13.02 -7.03 9.61
C LEU A 103 12.87 -7.72 10.98
N HIS A 104 13.95 -8.21 11.59
CA HIS A 104 13.87 -8.90 12.89
C HIS A 104 13.30 -7.99 13.98
N GLY A 105 12.10 -8.31 14.48
CA GLY A 105 11.39 -7.55 15.50
C GLY A 105 10.61 -6.34 14.97
N ILE A 106 10.53 -6.12 13.66
CA ILE A 106 9.84 -4.99 13.06
C ILE A 106 8.35 -5.31 12.83
N PRO A 107 7.41 -4.49 13.36
CA PRO A 107 5.97 -4.65 13.11
C PRO A 107 5.59 -4.20 11.70
N VAL A 108 4.99 -5.10 10.92
CA VAL A 108 4.46 -4.84 9.57
C VAL A 108 3.00 -5.26 9.46
N ALA A 109 2.28 -4.76 8.45
CA ALA A 109 0.92 -5.18 8.19
C ALA A 109 0.76 -5.77 6.78
N LEU A 110 -0.27 -6.60 6.60
CA LEU A 110 -0.60 -7.21 5.32
C LEU A 110 -2.00 -6.80 4.87
N LYS A 111 -2.16 -6.53 3.59
CA LYS A 111 -3.50 -6.39 3.00
C LYS A 111 -4.33 -7.65 3.26
N ASP A 112 -5.62 -7.48 3.52
CA ASP A 112 -6.46 -8.56 3.99
C ASP A 112 -6.79 -9.65 2.96
N ASN A 113 -6.25 -9.58 1.76
CA ASN A 113 -6.25 -10.67 0.78
C ASN A 113 -4.99 -11.55 0.81
N ILE A 114 -4.01 -11.28 1.69
CA ILE A 114 -2.78 -12.05 1.85
C ILE A 114 -2.96 -13.01 3.02
N GLN A 115 -2.79 -14.31 2.78
CA GLN A 115 -3.07 -15.37 3.76
C GLN A 115 -2.08 -15.39 4.92
N THR A 116 -2.66 -15.58 6.13
CA THR A 116 -1.95 -15.85 7.38
C THR A 116 -2.66 -17.02 8.09
N THR A 117 -1.94 -17.80 8.90
CA THR A 117 -2.51 -18.93 9.66
C THR A 117 -2.91 -18.58 11.09
N HIS A 118 -2.78 -17.32 11.50
CA HIS A 118 -3.06 -16.87 12.88
C HIS A 118 -4.06 -15.69 12.94
N MET A 119 -4.39 -15.10 11.81
CA MET A 119 -5.43 -14.08 11.67
C MET A 119 -6.35 -14.41 10.50
N PRO A 120 -7.60 -13.95 10.51
CA PRO A 120 -8.49 -14.09 9.36
C PRO A 120 -7.91 -13.46 8.10
N THR A 121 -8.29 -14.03 6.95
CA THR A 121 -8.03 -13.46 5.62
C THR A 121 -9.36 -13.46 4.87
N THR A 122 -9.95 -12.28 4.72
CA THR A 122 -11.33 -12.17 4.26
C THR A 122 -11.47 -11.58 2.86
N GLY A 123 -10.41 -10.94 2.34
CA GLY A 123 -10.55 -10.13 1.13
C GLY A 123 -11.60 -9.02 1.26
N GLY A 124 -12.03 -8.72 2.50
CA GLY A 124 -13.12 -7.79 2.80
C GLY A 124 -14.53 -8.35 2.58
N ALA A 125 -14.69 -9.59 2.11
CA ALA A 125 -15.98 -10.18 1.80
C ALA A 125 -16.59 -10.93 3.00
N LEU A 126 -17.86 -10.68 3.31
CA LEU A 126 -18.56 -11.30 4.45
C LEU A 126 -18.56 -12.82 4.41
N ALA A 127 -18.57 -13.45 3.24
CA ALA A 127 -18.51 -14.89 3.10
C ALA A 127 -17.23 -15.51 3.72
N PHE A 128 -16.19 -14.71 3.88
CA PHE A 128 -14.91 -15.11 4.48
C PHE A 128 -14.69 -14.49 5.87
N GLU A 129 -15.70 -13.86 6.47
CA GLU A 129 -15.56 -13.28 7.82
C GLU A 129 -15.11 -14.34 8.83
N GLY A 130 -14.02 -14.06 9.55
CA GLY A 130 -13.43 -14.98 10.51
C GLY A 130 -12.69 -16.18 9.90
N PHE A 131 -12.60 -16.29 8.57
CA PHE A 131 -11.91 -17.40 7.91
C PHE A 131 -10.39 -17.29 8.09
N VAL A 132 -9.80 -18.28 8.77
CA VAL A 132 -8.34 -18.45 8.91
C VAL A 132 -7.89 -19.53 7.92
N PRO A 133 -7.06 -19.17 6.93
CA PRO A 133 -6.58 -20.12 5.92
C PRO A 133 -5.74 -21.26 6.51
N PRO A 134 -5.72 -22.44 5.86
CA PRO A 134 -4.96 -23.60 6.34
C PRO A 134 -3.45 -23.50 6.09
N TYR A 135 -2.99 -22.52 5.31
CA TYR A 135 -1.58 -22.28 5.00
C TYR A 135 -1.32 -20.77 4.81
N GLU A 136 -0.07 -20.34 4.98
CA GLU A 136 0.34 -18.96 4.77
C GLU A 136 0.68 -18.69 3.29
N ALA A 137 0.55 -17.44 2.87
CA ALA A 137 1.16 -17.00 1.61
C ALA A 137 2.69 -17.13 1.69
N THR A 138 3.33 -17.45 0.57
CA THR A 138 4.80 -17.55 0.52
C THR A 138 5.46 -16.27 1.02
N LEU A 139 4.97 -15.10 0.61
CA LEU A 139 5.49 -13.81 1.09
C LEU A 139 5.29 -13.62 2.61
N THR A 140 4.24 -14.17 3.20
CA THR A 140 4.02 -14.14 4.66
C THR A 140 5.06 -15.01 5.38
N ALA A 141 5.33 -16.20 4.84
CA ALA A 141 6.36 -17.10 5.37
C ALA A 141 7.75 -16.43 5.30
N ASN A 142 8.09 -15.80 4.17
CA ASN A 142 9.35 -15.05 4.01
C ASN A 142 9.51 -13.93 5.06
N LEU A 143 8.44 -13.16 5.30
CA LEU A 143 8.44 -12.11 6.33
C LEU A 143 8.69 -12.69 7.73
N ARG A 144 8.03 -13.80 8.08
CA ARG A 144 8.21 -14.47 9.39
C ARG A 144 9.60 -15.05 9.54
N GLU A 145 10.14 -15.64 8.48
CA GLU A 145 11.50 -16.17 8.47
C GLU A 145 12.52 -15.05 8.70
N ALA A 146 12.31 -13.89 8.10
CA ALA A 146 13.11 -12.68 8.34
C ALA A 146 12.89 -12.03 9.72
N GLY A 147 11.99 -12.55 10.54
CA GLY A 147 11.70 -12.07 11.90
C GLY A 147 10.74 -10.87 11.95
N ALA A 148 10.00 -10.57 10.89
CA ALA A 148 8.96 -9.55 10.94
C ALA A 148 7.77 -10.02 11.81
N ILE A 149 7.18 -9.08 12.55
CA ILE A 149 5.94 -9.29 13.31
C ILE A 149 4.77 -8.84 12.46
N ILE A 150 3.91 -9.78 12.05
CA ILE A 150 2.70 -9.43 11.31
C ILE A 150 1.68 -8.86 12.32
N LEU A 151 1.67 -7.54 12.45
CA LEU A 151 0.89 -6.84 13.47
C LEU A 151 -0.61 -6.75 13.13
N ALA A 152 -0.94 -6.59 11.83
CA ALA A 152 -2.32 -6.33 11.42
C ALA A 152 -2.64 -6.84 10.02
N LYS A 153 -3.96 -7.03 9.77
CA LYS A 153 -4.56 -7.12 8.43
C LYS A 153 -5.21 -5.77 8.13
N THR A 154 -4.83 -5.16 7.00
CA THR A 154 -5.31 -3.80 6.66
C THR A 154 -6.67 -3.84 5.99
N VAL A 155 -7.49 -2.80 6.24
CA VAL A 155 -8.71 -2.56 5.46
C VAL A 155 -8.39 -2.51 3.96
N MET A 156 -9.33 -2.95 3.14
CA MET A 156 -9.17 -2.97 1.68
C MET A 156 -10.52 -2.77 0.99
N THR A 157 -10.50 -2.46 -0.30
CA THR A 157 -11.70 -2.54 -1.11
C THR A 157 -12.03 -4.02 -1.35
N GLU A 158 -13.28 -4.39 -1.14
CA GLU A 158 -13.76 -5.76 -1.18
C GLU A 158 -13.35 -6.47 -2.47
N LEU A 159 -12.79 -7.69 -2.33
CA LEU A 159 -12.22 -8.52 -3.39
C LEU A 159 -11.33 -7.70 -4.36
N ALA A 160 -10.45 -6.87 -3.78
CA ALA A 160 -9.52 -6.00 -4.50
C ALA A 160 -10.21 -5.05 -5.51
N ASN A 161 -11.44 -4.57 -5.18
CA ASN A 161 -12.30 -3.75 -6.04
C ASN A 161 -12.91 -4.54 -7.22
N PHE A 162 -13.03 -5.87 -7.10
CA PHE A 162 -13.57 -6.71 -8.18
C PHE A 162 -14.92 -7.34 -7.89
N ILE A 163 -15.62 -6.93 -6.81
CA ILE A 163 -17.02 -7.36 -6.57
C ILE A 163 -18.02 -6.53 -7.39
N ALA A 164 -17.85 -5.19 -7.44
CA ALA A 164 -18.78 -4.28 -8.11
C ALA A 164 -18.07 -3.10 -8.76
N ALA A 165 -18.68 -2.49 -9.77
CA ALA A 165 -18.20 -1.25 -10.36
C ALA A 165 -18.59 -0.04 -9.48
N GLY A 166 -17.69 0.98 -9.42
CA GLY A 166 -18.01 2.25 -8.77
C GLY A 166 -17.98 2.25 -7.25
N MET A 167 -17.46 1.21 -6.62
CA MET A 167 -17.25 1.17 -5.17
C MET A 167 -16.26 2.26 -4.72
N PRO A 168 -16.45 2.85 -3.53
CA PRO A 168 -15.42 3.67 -2.91
C PRO A 168 -14.19 2.83 -2.56
N GLY A 169 -13.00 3.38 -2.82
CA GLY A 169 -11.74 2.75 -2.37
C GLY A 169 -11.74 2.54 -0.85
N ASN A 170 -11.17 1.41 -0.41
CA ASN A 170 -11.12 0.96 0.98
C ASN A 170 -12.49 0.83 1.67
N TYR A 171 -13.52 0.48 0.90
CA TYR A 171 -14.77 -0.04 1.44
C TYR A 171 -14.83 -1.55 1.25
N SER A 172 -15.24 -2.24 2.30
CA SER A 172 -15.58 -3.65 2.24
C SER A 172 -16.71 -3.98 3.21
N ALA A 173 -17.43 -5.06 2.98
CA ALA A 173 -18.53 -5.48 3.83
C ALA A 173 -18.05 -5.87 5.24
N VAL A 174 -16.84 -6.45 5.37
CA VAL A 174 -16.22 -6.78 6.67
C VAL A 174 -15.61 -5.55 7.34
N GLY A 175 -14.83 -4.75 6.60
CA GLY A 175 -14.02 -3.67 7.18
C GLY A 175 -14.71 -2.31 7.24
N GLY A 176 -15.85 -2.11 6.55
CA GLY A 176 -16.44 -0.78 6.40
C GLY A 176 -15.59 0.16 5.54
N PHE A 177 -15.63 1.46 5.84
CA PHE A 177 -14.86 2.47 5.11
C PHE A 177 -13.54 2.81 5.81
N GLY A 178 -12.43 2.59 5.14
CA GLY A 178 -11.17 3.25 5.50
C GLY A 178 -11.21 4.72 5.11
N LEU A 179 -10.68 5.61 5.96
CA LEU A 179 -10.72 7.05 5.79
C LEU A 179 -9.33 7.59 5.51
N ASN A 180 -9.22 8.53 4.57
CA ASN A 180 -7.94 9.15 4.25
C ASN A 180 -7.43 9.98 5.43
N PRO A 181 -6.20 9.72 5.96
CA PRO A 181 -5.71 10.42 7.14
C PRO A 181 -5.42 11.90 6.91
N TYR A 182 -5.33 12.37 5.66
CA TYR A 182 -5.18 13.80 5.33
C TYR A 182 -6.51 14.56 5.36
N ASP A 183 -7.63 13.87 5.13
CA ASP A 183 -8.98 14.38 5.39
C ASP A 183 -9.93 13.22 5.73
N PRO A 184 -10.05 12.82 7.01
CA PRO A 184 -10.84 11.67 7.43
C PRO A 184 -12.33 11.96 7.50
N ARG A 185 -12.78 13.15 7.10
CA ARG A 185 -14.20 13.52 7.13
C ARG A 185 -14.99 12.72 6.10
N ARG A 186 -16.25 12.49 6.43
CA ARG A 186 -17.20 11.85 5.50
C ARG A 186 -17.63 12.82 4.40
N ASP A 187 -17.94 12.28 3.22
CA ASP A 187 -18.42 13.08 2.09
C ASP A 187 -19.83 13.63 2.39
N PRO A 188 -20.03 14.95 2.45
CA PRO A 188 -21.32 15.54 2.80
C PRO A 188 -22.27 15.66 1.61
N ARG A 189 -21.82 15.37 0.38
CA ARG A 189 -22.60 15.60 -0.84
C ARG A 189 -23.76 14.63 -0.96
N GLU A 190 -24.90 15.11 -1.45
CA GLU A 190 -26.05 14.27 -1.76
C GLU A 190 -25.66 13.13 -2.73
N GLY A 191 -26.15 11.92 -2.47
CA GLY A 191 -25.79 10.70 -3.22
C GLY A 191 -24.38 10.15 -2.94
N ARG A 192 -23.61 10.83 -2.07
CA ARG A 192 -22.30 10.38 -1.60
C ARG A 192 -22.17 10.32 -0.08
N ASN A 193 -23.22 10.67 0.63
CA ASN A 193 -23.30 10.69 2.10
C ASN A 193 -23.63 9.32 2.71
N ASP A 194 -23.18 8.24 2.07
CA ASP A 194 -23.36 6.85 2.49
C ASP A 194 -22.30 6.36 3.50
N GLY A 195 -21.48 7.29 4.00
CA GLY A 195 -20.39 7.04 4.92
C GLY A 195 -19.00 7.01 4.29
N ARG A 196 -18.89 7.16 2.95
CA ARG A 196 -17.59 7.21 2.26
C ARG A 196 -16.77 8.44 2.66
N PRO A 197 -15.44 8.39 2.56
CA PRO A 197 -14.60 9.56 2.83
C PRO A 197 -14.77 10.65 1.77
N VAL A 198 -14.61 11.91 2.18
CA VAL A 198 -14.57 13.06 1.27
C VAL A 198 -13.33 13.05 0.39
N MET A 199 -12.18 12.68 0.95
CA MET A 199 -10.93 12.43 0.24
C MET A 199 -10.78 10.93 0.00
N GLY A 200 -10.66 10.51 -1.27
CA GLY A 200 -10.45 9.10 -1.60
C GLY A 200 -9.14 8.57 -1.06
N THR A 201 -9.12 7.28 -0.80
CA THR A 201 -7.94 6.56 -0.31
C THR A 201 -7.13 5.88 -1.43
N GLY A 202 -7.49 6.14 -2.68
CA GLY A 202 -6.86 5.52 -3.84
C GLY A 202 -7.47 4.18 -4.22
N GLY A 203 -6.64 3.20 -4.53
CA GLY A 203 -7.04 1.87 -4.97
C GLY A 203 -7.47 0.93 -3.85
N SER A 204 -7.31 -0.39 -4.06
CA SER A 204 -7.84 -1.37 -3.13
C SER A 204 -6.92 -1.74 -1.96
N SER A 205 -5.63 -1.45 -2.00
CA SER A 205 -4.76 -1.58 -0.82
C SER A 205 -4.92 -0.37 0.09
N SER A 206 -4.57 -0.51 1.35
CA SER A 206 -4.62 0.59 2.30
C SER A 206 -3.23 1.10 2.65
N GLY A 207 -2.97 2.37 2.39
CA GLY A 207 -1.80 3.08 2.92
C GLY A 207 -2.08 3.78 4.25
N ILE A 208 -3.31 3.73 4.76
CA ILE A 208 -3.79 4.53 5.89
C ILE A 208 -2.92 4.29 7.13
N GLY A 209 -2.79 3.05 7.59
CA GLY A 209 -2.08 2.74 8.83
C GLY A 209 -0.57 3.00 8.74
N THR A 210 0.07 2.77 7.57
CA THR A 210 1.48 3.13 7.36
C THR A 210 1.68 4.64 7.42
N ALA A 211 0.78 5.41 6.78
CA ALA A 211 0.82 6.87 6.85
C ALA A 211 0.61 7.39 8.28
N MET A 212 -0.17 6.66 9.09
CA MET A 212 -0.48 6.94 10.50
C MET A 212 0.60 6.42 11.48
N SER A 213 1.67 5.80 10.99
CA SER A 213 2.66 5.10 11.84
C SER A 213 2.04 4.08 12.80
N PHE A 214 1.00 3.34 12.35
CA PHE A 214 0.40 2.22 13.10
C PHE A 214 1.26 0.95 12.99
N TRP A 215 2.19 0.94 12.05
CA TRP A 215 3.21 -0.08 11.80
C TRP A 215 4.33 0.53 10.97
N ALA A 216 5.45 -0.15 10.84
CA ALA A 216 6.61 0.34 10.12
C ALA A 216 6.34 0.47 8.61
N ALA A 217 5.76 -0.57 8.01
CA ALA A 217 5.40 -0.65 6.60
C ALA A 217 4.27 -1.66 6.39
N ASN A 218 3.64 -1.68 5.21
CA ASN A 218 2.68 -2.73 4.86
C ASN A 218 2.90 -3.29 3.47
N VAL A 219 2.35 -4.49 3.25
CA VAL A 219 2.31 -5.13 1.94
C VAL A 219 0.93 -4.94 1.33
N GLY A 220 0.89 -4.31 0.16
CA GLY A 220 -0.29 -4.22 -0.69
C GLY A 220 -0.30 -5.26 -1.79
N THR A 221 -1.40 -5.32 -2.55
CA THR A 221 -1.48 -6.07 -3.82
C THR A 221 -2.07 -5.18 -4.90
N GLU A 222 -1.62 -5.37 -6.12
CA GLU A 222 -2.09 -4.60 -7.28
C GLU A 222 -2.35 -5.50 -8.47
N THR A 223 -3.51 -5.28 -9.08
CA THR A 223 -3.85 -5.79 -10.42
C THR A 223 -3.75 -4.66 -11.43
N SER A 224 -4.24 -3.45 -11.04
CA SER A 224 -4.12 -2.20 -11.80
C SER A 224 -4.37 -1.01 -10.85
N GLY A 225 -3.31 -0.38 -10.36
CA GLY A 225 -3.37 0.82 -9.51
C GLY A 225 -3.58 0.59 -8.01
N SER A 226 -3.73 -0.65 -7.53
CA SER A 226 -4.12 -0.90 -6.14
C SER A 226 -2.99 -0.79 -5.10
N ILE A 227 -1.74 -0.59 -5.49
CA ILE A 227 -0.60 -0.18 -4.66
C ILE A 227 -0.29 1.30 -4.91
N LEU A 228 -0.15 1.66 -6.19
CA LEU A 228 0.30 3.00 -6.58
C LEU A 228 -0.70 4.10 -6.22
N SER A 229 -2.01 3.88 -6.47
CA SER A 229 -3.03 4.88 -6.16
C SER A 229 -3.20 5.15 -4.66
N PRO A 230 -3.26 4.15 -3.76
CA PRO A 230 -3.31 4.42 -2.33
C PRO A 230 -2.00 5.00 -1.79
N ALA A 231 -0.83 4.63 -2.31
CA ALA A 231 0.43 5.27 -1.95
C ALA A 231 0.41 6.76 -2.34
N ASN A 232 -0.04 7.08 -3.55
CA ASN A 232 -0.26 8.46 -3.99
C ASN A 232 -1.20 9.23 -3.03
N ALA A 233 -2.34 8.62 -2.67
CA ALA A 233 -3.36 9.26 -1.84
C ALA A 233 -2.97 9.42 -0.36
N THR A 234 -1.92 8.76 0.11
CA THR A 234 -1.50 8.74 1.52
C THR A 234 -0.04 9.15 1.73
N MET A 235 0.59 9.83 0.75
CA MET A 235 1.99 10.31 0.83
C MET A 235 2.97 9.20 1.20
N LEU A 236 2.84 8.03 0.56
CA LEU A 236 3.74 6.90 0.76
C LEU A 236 4.61 6.67 -0.47
N VAL A 237 5.78 6.12 -0.23
CA VAL A 237 6.56 5.40 -1.22
C VAL A 237 5.91 4.02 -1.39
N ALA A 238 5.82 3.56 -2.63
CA ALA A 238 5.49 2.17 -2.89
C ALA A 238 6.24 1.65 -4.11
N ILE A 239 6.51 0.37 -4.09
CA ILE A 239 7.04 -0.36 -5.24
C ILE A 239 5.95 -1.34 -5.68
N LYS A 240 5.45 -1.15 -6.90
CA LYS A 240 4.71 -2.17 -7.61
C LYS A 240 5.73 -2.95 -8.43
N PRO A 241 6.10 -4.17 -8.01
CA PRO A 241 7.14 -4.91 -8.71
C PRO A 241 6.67 -5.47 -10.06
N THR A 242 7.60 -6.02 -10.82
CA THR A 242 7.30 -6.88 -11.98
C THR A 242 6.46 -8.08 -11.54
N VAL A 243 5.42 -8.41 -12.30
CA VAL A 243 4.59 -9.60 -12.04
C VAL A 243 5.48 -10.85 -12.01
N GLY A 244 5.40 -11.58 -10.90
CA GLY A 244 6.25 -12.73 -10.61
C GLY A 244 7.47 -12.43 -9.73
N ARG A 245 7.87 -11.17 -9.53
CA ARG A 245 8.99 -10.88 -8.62
C ARG A 245 8.69 -11.29 -7.16
N VAL A 246 7.47 -11.11 -6.71
CA VAL A 246 6.96 -11.61 -5.43
C VAL A 246 5.94 -12.70 -5.72
N SER A 247 6.02 -13.83 -5.03
CA SER A 247 5.07 -14.92 -5.18
C SER A 247 3.65 -14.50 -4.83
N ARG A 248 2.68 -14.96 -5.63
CA ARG A 248 1.24 -14.72 -5.43
C ARG A 248 0.55 -15.93 -4.79
N TYR A 249 1.28 -17.00 -4.49
CA TYR A 249 0.72 -18.16 -3.79
C TYR A 249 0.20 -17.77 -2.40
N GLY A 250 -1.04 -18.09 -2.11
CA GLY A 250 -1.72 -17.70 -0.87
C GLY A 250 -2.21 -16.24 -0.87
N VAL A 251 -2.34 -15.60 -2.03
CA VAL A 251 -2.99 -14.29 -2.20
C VAL A 251 -4.34 -14.51 -2.90
N ILE A 252 -5.44 -13.97 -2.35
CA ILE A 252 -6.76 -14.02 -3.02
C ILE A 252 -6.65 -13.25 -4.34
N PRO A 253 -6.86 -13.90 -5.51
CA PRO A 253 -6.58 -13.33 -6.81
C PRO A 253 -7.74 -12.53 -7.40
N ILE A 254 -7.40 -11.67 -8.37
CA ILE A 254 -8.26 -11.30 -9.48
C ILE A 254 -7.80 -12.09 -10.71
N THR A 255 -6.54 -11.93 -11.12
CA THR A 255 -5.96 -12.69 -12.23
C THR A 255 -4.46 -12.86 -12.08
N ALA A 256 -3.97 -14.06 -12.34
CA ALA A 256 -2.54 -14.37 -12.39
C ALA A 256 -1.78 -13.60 -13.50
N ASP A 257 -2.51 -13.03 -14.47
CA ASP A 257 -1.93 -12.28 -15.57
C ASP A 257 -1.36 -10.91 -15.15
N GLN A 258 -1.91 -10.30 -14.07
CA GLN A 258 -1.56 -8.94 -13.66
C GLN A 258 -1.31 -8.79 -12.15
N ASP A 259 -1.79 -9.70 -11.31
CA ASP A 259 -1.67 -9.59 -9.85
C ASP A 259 -0.22 -9.62 -9.39
N ILE A 260 0.11 -8.75 -8.46
CA ILE A 260 1.42 -8.68 -7.79
C ILE A 260 1.25 -8.13 -6.36
N ALA A 261 2.08 -8.59 -5.43
CA ALA A 261 2.23 -7.99 -4.11
C ALA A 261 3.46 -7.07 -4.08
N GLY A 262 3.41 -6.03 -3.26
CA GLY A 262 4.54 -5.10 -3.13
C GLY A 262 4.47 -4.22 -1.90
N PRO A 263 5.63 -3.62 -1.51
CA PRO A 263 5.77 -2.80 -0.33
C PRO A 263 5.11 -1.42 -0.48
N MET A 264 4.55 -0.94 0.64
CA MET A 264 4.08 0.43 0.84
C MET A 264 4.70 0.93 2.15
N ALA A 265 5.53 1.96 2.07
CA ALA A 265 6.34 2.44 3.19
C ALA A 265 6.43 3.97 3.21
N ARG A 266 7.06 4.55 4.24
CA ARG A 266 7.26 5.99 4.33
C ARG A 266 8.49 6.48 3.55
N THR A 267 9.48 5.60 3.33
CA THR A 267 10.73 5.90 2.64
C THR A 267 11.04 4.86 1.55
N VAL A 268 11.85 5.26 0.55
CA VAL A 268 12.38 4.33 -0.46
C VAL A 268 13.24 3.25 0.19
N THR A 269 13.98 3.61 1.25
CA THR A 269 14.79 2.66 2.01
C THR A 269 13.94 1.54 2.62
N ASP A 270 12.86 1.89 3.33
CA ASP A 270 11.97 0.89 3.94
C ASP A 270 11.28 0.01 2.89
N ALA A 271 10.88 0.61 1.76
CA ALA A 271 10.28 -0.13 0.66
C ALA A 271 11.28 -1.11 0.01
N ALA A 272 12.55 -0.72 -0.14
CA ALA A 272 13.62 -1.56 -0.68
C ALA A 272 13.94 -2.74 0.27
N VAL A 273 14.06 -2.47 1.58
CA VAL A 273 14.24 -3.53 2.60
C VAL A 273 13.09 -4.54 2.53
N LEU A 274 11.86 -4.05 2.49
CA LEU A 274 10.68 -4.92 2.49
C LEU A 274 10.59 -5.73 1.19
N LEU A 275 10.91 -5.14 0.02
CA LEU A 275 10.88 -5.85 -1.27
C LEU A 275 11.83 -7.04 -1.27
N GLY A 276 13.06 -6.88 -0.77
CA GLY A 276 14.04 -7.98 -0.71
C GLY A 276 13.56 -9.17 0.10
N VAL A 277 12.88 -8.91 1.22
CA VAL A 277 12.30 -9.99 2.03
C VAL A 277 11.09 -10.63 1.36
N LEU A 278 10.23 -9.83 0.71
CA LEU A 278 9.03 -10.35 0.03
C LEU A 278 9.36 -11.26 -1.14
N GLU A 279 10.37 -10.92 -1.94
CA GLU A 279 10.82 -11.71 -3.08
C GLU A 279 11.38 -13.05 -2.66
N GLY A 280 12.16 -13.06 -1.57
CA GLY A 280 12.93 -14.24 -1.17
C GLY A 280 14.15 -14.48 -2.08
N VAL A 281 14.86 -15.57 -1.83
CA VAL A 281 16.11 -15.88 -2.55
C VAL A 281 15.95 -16.95 -3.62
N GLU A 282 14.87 -17.71 -3.58
CA GLU A 282 14.58 -18.81 -4.52
C GLU A 282 13.18 -18.63 -5.14
N PRO A 283 13.01 -19.05 -6.41
CA PRO A 283 11.69 -19.06 -7.04
C PRO A 283 10.70 -19.97 -6.31
N ASP A 284 9.45 -19.52 -6.20
CA ASP A 284 8.39 -20.32 -5.59
C ASP A 284 7.87 -21.40 -6.57
N PRO A 285 7.95 -22.70 -6.24
CA PRO A 285 7.40 -23.75 -7.10
C PRO A 285 5.89 -23.67 -7.29
N HIS A 286 5.16 -22.96 -6.42
CA HIS A 286 3.71 -22.77 -6.53
C HIS A 286 3.33 -21.57 -7.43
N ASP A 287 4.30 -20.70 -7.74
CA ASP A 287 4.12 -19.57 -8.65
C ASP A 287 5.24 -19.52 -9.69
N PRO A 288 5.10 -20.20 -10.84
CA PRO A 288 6.13 -20.26 -11.87
C PRO A 288 6.58 -18.90 -12.41
N ALA A 289 5.74 -17.84 -12.27
CA ALA A 289 6.13 -16.50 -12.69
C ALA A 289 7.31 -15.92 -11.89
N THR A 290 7.60 -16.49 -10.71
CA THR A 290 8.77 -16.08 -9.89
C THR A 290 10.11 -16.39 -10.55
N GLN A 291 10.12 -17.15 -11.64
CA GLN A 291 11.32 -17.39 -12.46
C GLN A 291 11.59 -16.27 -13.50
N ARG A 292 10.69 -15.28 -13.62
CA ARG A 292 10.78 -14.25 -14.66
C ARG A 292 11.98 -13.32 -14.48
N CYS A 293 12.28 -12.95 -13.24
CA CYS A 293 13.34 -12.00 -12.91
C CYS A 293 14.34 -12.63 -11.93
N GLU A 294 15.63 -12.43 -12.17
CA GLU A 294 16.65 -12.80 -11.20
C GLU A 294 16.65 -11.78 -10.04
N PRO A 295 16.63 -12.23 -8.77
CA PRO A 295 16.80 -11.32 -7.65
C PRO A 295 18.21 -10.73 -7.64
N PRO A 296 18.42 -9.53 -7.09
CA PRO A 296 19.76 -9.03 -6.84
C PRO A 296 20.51 -9.94 -5.86
N SER A 297 21.84 -9.84 -5.86
CA SER A 297 22.69 -10.68 -5.00
C SER A 297 22.23 -10.63 -3.54
N GLY A 298 21.85 -11.78 -2.99
CA GLY A 298 21.35 -11.90 -1.63
C GLY A 298 19.94 -11.30 -1.39
N GLY A 299 19.20 -10.97 -2.44
CA GLY A 299 17.90 -10.29 -2.32
C GLY A 299 17.99 -8.85 -1.82
N ASP A 300 19.19 -8.25 -1.82
CA ASP A 300 19.44 -6.94 -1.20
C ASP A 300 19.21 -5.78 -2.17
N TYR A 301 18.02 -5.17 -2.09
CA TYR A 301 17.68 -3.96 -2.83
C TYR A 301 18.26 -2.69 -2.21
N THR A 302 18.79 -2.73 -0.98
CA THR A 302 19.41 -1.56 -0.37
C THR A 302 20.75 -1.21 -1.02
N ALA A 303 21.36 -2.15 -1.74
CA ALA A 303 22.56 -1.92 -2.55
C ALA A 303 22.36 -0.86 -3.66
N PHE A 304 21.10 -0.57 -4.03
CA PHE A 304 20.73 0.42 -5.05
C PHE A 304 20.32 1.78 -4.47
N LEU A 305 20.43 2.00 -3.17
CA LEU A 305 20.11 3.27 -2.51
C LEU A 305 21.27 4.27 -2.70
N ARG A 306 21.34 4.85 -3.89
CA ARG A 306 22.40 5.78 -4.29
C ARG A 306 21.87 7.19 -4.43
N ALA A 307 22.39 8.12 -3.61
CA ALA A 307 21.98 9.52 -3.66
C ALA A 307 22.38 10.24 -4.97
N ASP A 308 23.37 9.71 -5.70
CA ASP A 308 23.81 10.17 -7.02
C ASP A 308 23.15 9.41 -8.19
N GLY A 309 22.15 8.59 -7.93
CA GLY A 309 21.51 7.71 -8.92
C GLY A 309 20.85 8.43 -10.11
N LEU A 310 20.56 9.73 -9.97
CA LEU A 310 20.04 10.57 -11.05
C LEU A 310 21.13 11.10 -11.98
N GLN A 311 22.41 11.09 -11.57
CA GLN A 311 23.50 11.60 -12.40
C GLN A 311 23.65 10.79 -13.69
N GLY A 312 23.40 11.45 -14.83
CA GLY A 312 23.46 10.84 -16.16
C GLY A 312 22.27 9.96 -16.52
N ALA A 313 21.27 9.83 -15.63
CA ALA A 313 20.03 9.11 -15.91
C ALA A 313 19.25 9.76 -17.07
N ARG A 314 18.59 8.95 -17.89
CA ARG A 314 17.74 9.41 -18.99
C ARG A 314 16.26 9.15 -18.66
N ILE A 315 15.52 10.21 -18.42
CA ILE A 315 14.12 10.15 -17.97
C ILE A 315 13.21 10.67 -19.07
N GLY A 316 12.29 9.82 -19.54
CA GLY A 316 11.30 10.17 -20.57
C GLY A 316 10.03 10.77 -19.99
N ILE A 317 9.49 11.80 -20.65
CA ILE A 317 8.23 12.43 -20.27
C ILE A 317 7.16 12.05 -21.30
N PRO A 318 6.25 11.10 -20.99
CA PRO A 318 5.17 10.70 -21.89
C PRO A 318 4.05 11.74 -21.88
N ARG A 319 4.16 12.78 -22.72
CA ARG A 319 3.22 13.91 -22.72
C ARG A 319 1.81 13.49 -23.07
N ALA A 320 1.67 12.76 -24.18
CA ALA A 320 0.39 12.38 -24.73
C ALA A 320 -0.46 11.57 -23.76
N SER A 321 -1.66 12.02 -23.48
CA SER A 321 -2.66 11.42 -22.56
C SER A 321 -2.31 11.51 -21.07
N TYR A 322 -1.06 11.64 -20.66
CA TYR A 322 -0.66 11.69 -19.25
C TYR A 322 -0.46 13.10 -18.72
N TYR A 323 0.17 13.97 -19.51
CA TYR A 323 0.36 15.39 -19.18
C TYR A 323 -0.59 16.27 -19.98
N ASP A 324 -0.77 15.94 -21.25
CA ASP A 324 -1.58 16.69 -22.20
C ASP A 324 -2.75 15.84 -22.68
N SER A 325 -3.92 16.45 -22.87
CA SER A 325 -5.04 15.74 -23.46
C SER A 325 -4.79 15.51 -24.95
N VAL A 326 -5.17 14.32 -25.45
CA VAL A 326 -5.04 13.94 -26.85
C VAL A 326 -6.39 13.58 -27.45
N GLN A 327 -6.56 13.86 -28.74
CA GLN A 327 -7.75 13.44 -29.46
C GLN A 327 -7.71 11.93 -29.71
N VAL A 328 -8.81 11.24 -29.37
CA VAL A 328 -8.95 9.81 -29.65
C VAL A 328 -9.13 9.61 -31.16
N PRO A 329 -8.29 8.79 -31.82
CA PRO A 329 -8.35 8.59 -33.28
C PRO A 329 -9.75 8.27 -33.76
N GLY A 330 -10.14 8.91 -34.91
CA GLY A 330 -11.44 8.72 -35.51
C GLY A 330 -12.64 9.32 -34.76
N THR A 331 -12.41 10.13 -33.70
CA THR A 331 -13.48 10.77 -32.89
C THR A 331 -13.15 12.23 -32.60
N ASP A 332 -14.18 13.01 -32.16
CA ASP A 332 -14.00 14.37 -31.61
C ASP A 332 -13.72 14.38 -30.11
N ARG A 333 -13.53 13.22 -29.48
CA ARG A 333 -13.32 13.11 -28.03
C ARG A 333 -11.84 13.28 -27.69
N PHE A 334 -11.60 13.98 -26.58
CA PHE A 334 -10.27 14.09 -25.97
C PHE A 334 -10.19 13.20 -24.72
N ARG A 335 -9.01 12.66 -24.46
CA ARG A 335 -8.70 11.89 -23.25
C ARG A 335 -7.39 12.33 -22.63
N GLY A 336 -7.29 12.09 -21.31
CA GLY A 336 -6.09 12.38 -20.55
C GLY A 336 -5.90 13.85 -20.19
N GLY A 337 -4.65 14.23 -19.92
CA GLY A 337 -4.28 15.54 -19.42
C GLY A 337 -4.39 15.65 -17.91
N MET A 338 -3.80 16.70 -17.36
CA MET A 338 -3.79 16.99 -15.93
C MET A 338 -4.25 18.43 -15.66
N SER A 339 -4.58 18.73 -14.39
CA SER A 339 -4.89 20.10 -13.95
C SER A 339 -3.66 21.01 -14.01
N ASP A 340 -3.89 22.32 -14.01
CA ASP A 340 -2.79 23.29 -14.03
C ASP A 340 -1.91 23.19 -12.77
N GLU A 341 -2.50 22.87 -11.61
CA GLU A 341 -1.76 22.66 -10.35
C GLU A 341 -0.87 21.40 -10.45
N ALA A 342 -1.41 20.29 -10.97
CA ALA A 342 -0.63 19.08 -11.19
C ALA A 342 0.49 19.31 -12.22
N ARG A 343 0.22 20.11 -13.27
CA ARG A 343 1.19 20.51 -14.28
C ARG A 343 2.35 21.33 -13.68
N ALA A 344 2.03 22.28 -12.80
CA ALA A 344 3.03 23.07 -12.10
C ALA A 344 3.91 22.20 -11.20
N LEU A 345 3.30 21.28 -10.48
CA LEU A 345 4.01 20.34 -9.59
C LEU A 345 4.94 19.42 -10.40
N MET A 346 4.46 18.86 -11.53
CA MET A 346 5.30 18.01 -12.39
C MET A 346 6.43 18.81 -13.08
N ALA A 347 6.20 20.08 -13.43
CA ALA A 347 7.27 20.94 -13.96
C ALA A 347 8.37 21.16 -12.92
N GLU A 348 8.01 21.35 -11.65
CA GLU A 348 8.98 21.43 -10.56
C GLU A 348 9.76 20.11 -10.39
N ALA A 349 9.08 18.95 -10.44
CA ALA A 349 9.74 17.64 -10.36
C ALA A 349 10.77 17.45 -11.48
N ILE A 350 10.43 17.82 -12.71
CA ILE A 350 11.32 17.75 -13.87
C ILE A 350 12.55 18.65 -13.67
N GLN A 351 12.37 19.89 -13.20
CA GLN A 351 13.49 20.79 -12.90
C GLN A 351 14.44 20.24 -11.83
N ILE A 352 13.90 19.57 -10.81
CA ILE A 352 14.72 18.92 -9.78
C ILE A 352 15.52 17.76 -10.38
N LEU A 353 14.91 16.92 -11.21
CA LEU A 353 15.61 15.84 -11.90
C LEU A 353 16.78 16.36 -12.75
N GLU A 354 16.57 17.43 -13.54
CA GLU A 354 17.62 18.10 -14.32
C GLU A 354 18.73 18.65 -13.41
N ALA A 355 18.36 19.30 -12.30
CA ALA A 355 19.32 19.84 -11.34
C ALA A 355 20.17 18.75 -10.65
N GLN A 356 19.63 17.52 -10.53
CA GLN A 356 20.36 16.35 -10.03
C GLN A 356 21.17 15.62 -11.13
N GLY A 357 21.22 16.16 -12.34
CA GLY A 357 22.06 15.66 -13.43
C GLY A 357 21.39 14.64 -14.34
N ALA A 358 20.08 14.48 -14.27
CA ALA A 358 19.34 13.67 -15.23
C ALA A 358 19.19 14.40 -16.58
N THR A 359 19.19 13.62 -17.67
CA THR A 359 18.82 14.09 -19.00
C THR A 359 17.34 13.84 -19.20
N ILE A 360 16.57 14.91 -19.37
CA ILE A 360 15.14 14.82 -19.67
C ILE A 360 14.93 14.68 -21.16
N VAL A 361 14.18 13.65 -21.57
CA VAL A 361 13.72 13.43 -22.95
C VAL A 361 12.24 13.77 -23.02
N ASP A 362 11.93 14.91 -23.62
CA ASP A 362 10.60 15.52 -23.61
C ASP A 362 10.24 16.09 -24.99
N PRO A 363 9.22 15.55 -25.72
CA PRO A 363 8.38 14.43 -25.32
C PRO A 363 9.06 13.05 -25.50
N ALA A 364 8.61 12.06 -24.70
CA ALA A 364 8.86 10.65 -24.88
C ALA A 364 7.50 9.93 -24.93
N ASP A 365 6.71 10.29 -25.93
CA ASP A 365 5.35 9.79 -26.07
C ASP A 365 5.33 8.30 -26.39
N ILE A 366 4.37 7.60 -25.79
CA ILE A 366 4.22 6.15 -25.93
C ILE A 366 3.62 5.86 -27.31
N PRO A 367 4.28 5.05 -28.16
CA PRO A 367 3.87 4.84 -29.56
C PRO A 367 2.41 4.39 -29.70
N SER A 368 1.96 3.42 -28.90
CA SER A 368 0.57 2.94 -28.94
C SER A 368 -0.49 3.99 -28.53
N VAL A 369 -0.11 5.04 -27.81
CA VAL A 369 -1.01 6.16 -27.49
C VAL A 369 -1.15 7.11 -28.67
N MET A 370 -0.10 7.21 -29.50
CA MET A 370 0.00 8.13 -30.63
C MET A 370 -0.31 7.50 -31.99
N ASP A 371 -0.44 6.17 -32.06
CA ASP A 371 -0.67 5.46 -33.31
C ASP A 371 -1.97 5.94 -33.99
N PRO A 372 -1.93 6.37 -35.27
CA PRO A 372 -3.11 6.82 -35.98
C PRO A 372 -4.06 5.67 -36.37
N ASP A 373 -3.57 4.43 -36.41
CA ASP A 373 -4.39 3.24 -36.65
C ASP A 373 -5.16 2.85 -35.40
N PRO A 374 -6.50 2.88 -35.42
CA PRO A 374 -7.31 2.50 -34.25
C PRO A 374 -7.05 1.09 -33.69
N GLU A 375 -6.59 0.13 -34.52
CA GLU A 375 -6.26 -1.22 -34.06
C GLU A 375 -4.95 -1.28 -33.26
N ASN A 376 -4.06 -0.32 -33.48
CA ASN A 376 -2.79 -0.17 -32.78
C ASN A 376 -2.80 0.92 -31.69
N ASN A 377 -3.91 1.64 -31.57
CA ASN A 377 -4.01 2.73 -30.61
C ASN A 377 -4.65 2.27 -29.29
N LEU A 378 -3.93 2.51 -28.20
CA LEU A 378 -4.36 2.14 -26.85
C LEU A 378 -5.68 2.80 -26.43
N LEU A 379 -5.96 4.02 -26.92
CA LEU A 379 -7.16 4.78 -26.53
C LEU A 379 -8.43 4.28 -27.26
N THR A 380 -8.28 3.49 -28.31
CA THR A 380 -9.36 2.91 -29.11
C THR A 380 -9.49 1.39 -28.97
N SER A 381 -8.52 0.72 -28.34
CA SER A 381 -8.42 -0.75 -28.28
C SER A 381 -9.62 -1.46 -27.60
N GLY A 382 -10.55 -0.72 -27.01
CA GLY A 382 -11.74 -1.29 -26.36
C GLY A 382 -11.49 -1.90 -24.98
N GLY A 383 -12.45 -2.67 -24.52
CA GLY A 383 -12.33 -3.46 -23.30
C GLY A 383 -11.42 -4.68 -23.47
N SER A 384 -11.06 -5.30 -22.36
CA SER A 384 -10.30 -6.55 -22.32
C SER A 384 -11.00 -7.53 -21.37
N SER A 385 -11.18 -8.76 -21.81
CA SER A 385 -11.78 -9.84 -21.04
C SER A 385 -10.84 -10.43 -19.97
N VAL A 386 -9.55 -10.04 -19.98
CA VAL A 386 -8.48 -10.64 -19.14
C VAL A 386 -8.83 -10.66 -17.67
N LEU A 387 -9.39 -9.57 -17.12
CA LEU A 387 -9.72 -9.51 -15.69
C LEU A 387 -10.94 -10.37 -15.35
N SER A 388 -12.01 -10.30 -16.14
CA SER A 388 -13.23 -11.05 -15.86
C SER A 388 -13.04 -12.56 -16.07
N TYR A 389 -12.31 -12.94 -17.14
CA TYR A 389 -11.93 -14.33 -17.39
C TYR A 389 -11.00 -14.85 -16.29
N GLY A 390 -9.96 -14.06 -15.93
CA GLY A 390 -9.02 -14.40 -14.87
C GLY A 390 -9.69 -14.54 -13.51
N MET A 391 -10.63 -13.66 -13.17
CA MET A 391 -11.39 -13.75 -11.92
C MET A 391 -12.07 -15.11 -11.77
N LYS A 392 -12.79 -15.60 -12.77
CA LYS A 392 -13.41 -16.92 -12.69
C LYS A 392 -12.39 -18.05 -12.62
N ARG A 393 -11.37 -18.00 -13.50
CA ARG A 393 -10.32 -19.03 -13.59
C ARG A 393 -9.51 -19.12 -12.29
N ASP A 394 -8.95 -18.01 -11.86
CA ASP A 394 -7.94 -17.98 -10.82
C ASP A 394 -8.54 -17.99 -9.42
N PHE A 395 -9.71 -17.36 -9.21
CA PHE A 395 -10.43 -17.40 -7.95
C PHE A 395 -10.94 -18.82 -7.63
N ASN A 396 -11.48 -19.53 -8.62
CA ASN A 396 -11.87 -20.94 -8.44
C ASN A 396 -10.64 -21.84 -8.18
N ALA A 397 -9.52 -21.59 -8.85
CA ALA A 397 -8.27 -22.30 -8.60
C ALA A 397 -7.76 -22.05 -7.17
N TRP A 398 -7.79 -20.80 -6.71
CA TRP A 398 -7.43 -20.46 -5.33
C TRP A 398 -8.34 -21.15 -4.30
N LEU A 399 -9.68 -21.12 -4.50
CA LEU A 399 -10.63 -21.81 -3.61
C LEU A 399 -10.32 -23.30 -3.52
N ALA A 400 -9.95 -23.93 -4.64
CA ALA A 400 -9.58 -25.34 -4.67
C ALA A 400 -8.35 -25.66 -3.79
N THR A 401 -7.38 -24.72 -3.66
CA THR A 401 -6.22 -24.91 -2.78
C THR A 401 -6.58 -24.95 -1.29
N LEU A 402 -7.70 -24.36 -0.90
CA LEU A 402 -8.20 -24.36 0.48
C LEU A 402 -8.87 -25.68 0.88
N GLY A 403 -9.22 -26.54 -0.08
CA GLY A 403 -9.86 -27.84 0.15
C GLY A 403 -11.16 -27.72 0.94
N GLU A 404 -11.36 -28.59 1.93
CA GLU A 404 -12.58 -28.62 2.74
C GLU A 404 -12.76 -27.37 3.63
N SER A 405 -11.68 -26.65 3.93
CA SER A 405 -11.73 -25.45 4.79
C SER A 405 -12.32 -24.22 4.09
N ALA A 406 -12.43 -24.21 2.75
CA ALA A 406 -12.99 -23.10 2.00
C ALA A 406 -14.45 -22.83 2.40
N PRO A 407 -14.83 -21.60 2.79
CA PRO A 407 -16.22 -21.26 3.14
C PRO A 407 -17.20 -21.41 1.97
N VAL A 408 -16.73 -21.16 0.76
CA VAL A 408 -17.41 -21.42 -0.52
C VAL A 408 -16.44 -22.14 -1.45
N LYS A 409 -16.95 -22.92 -2.41
CA LYS A 409 -16.10 -23.76 -3.28
C LYS A 409 -15.90 -23.19 -4.68
N THR A 410 -16.76 -22.28 -5.12
CA THR A 410 -16.72 -21.67 -6.44
C THR A 410 -17.13 -20.20 -6.39
N LEU A 411 -16.82 -19.45 -7.45
CA LEU A 411 -17.30 -18.09 -7.65
C LEU A 411 -18.83 -18.04 -7.68
N THR A 412 -19.48 -19.05 -8.27
CA THR A 412 -20.95 -19.18 -8.29
C THR A 412 -21.50 -19.28 -6.88
N GLU A 413 -20.93 -20.14 -6.03
CA GLU A 413 -21.34 -20.27 -4.63
C GLU A 413 -21.13 -18.97 -3.84
N LEU A 414 -20.06 -18.22 -4.10
CA LEU A 414 -19.85 -16.90 -3.49
C LEU A 414 -20.95 -15.92 -3.87
N ARG A 415 -21.33 -15.86 -5.15
CA ARG A 415 -22.42 -14.99 -5.63
C ARG A 415 -23.75 -15.35 -4.99
N GLU A 416 -24.07 -16.64 -4.93
CA GLU A 416 -25.30 -17.14 -4.30
C GLU A 416 -25.32 -16.84 -2.80
N TRP A 417 -24.17 -17.03 -2.13
CA TRP A 417 -24.00 -16.68 -0.72
C TRP A 417 -24.26 -15.18 -0.47
N ASN A 418 -23.68 -14.30 -1.29
CA ASN A 418 -23.87 -12.86 -1.21
C ASN A 418 -25.34 -12.46 -1.39
N LEU A 419 -26.06 -13.07 -2.36
CA LEU A 419 -27.49 -12.85 -2.57
C LEU A 419 -28.32 -13.26 -1.36
N ALA A 420 -28.00 -14.40 -0.75
CA ALA A 420 -28.66 -14.91 0.45
C ALA A 420 -28.41 -14.04 1.69
N HIS A 421 -27.32 -13.25 1.71
CA HIS A 421 -26.88 -12.40 2.82
C HIS A 421 -26.92 -10.89 2.49
N ALA A 422 -27.71 -10.50 1.49
CA ALA A 422 -27.84 -9.10 1.07
C ALA A 422 -28.30 -8.19 2.24
N ASP A 423 -29.24 -8.67 3.06
CA ASP A 423 -29.74 -7.96 4.24
C ASP A 423 -28.67 -7.80 5.34
N ALA A 424 -27.63 -8.65 5.35
CA ALA A 424 -26.48 -8.52 6.23
C ALA A 424 -25.41 -7.52 5.72
N GLY A 425 -25.63 -6.96 4.52
CA GLY A 425 -24.74 -5.94 3.94
C GLY A 425 -23.74 -6.46 2.91
N ALA A 426 -23.80 -7.74 2.51
CA ALA A 426 -22.91 -8.33 1.52
C ALA A 426 -22.97 -7.64 0.13
N LEU A 427 -24.06 -6.93 -0.17
CA LEU A 427 -24.31 -6.33 -1.47
C LEU A 427 -24.58 -4.80 -1.42
N LYS A 428 -23.93 -4.08 -0.53
CA LYS A 428 -24.14 -2.61 -0.43
C LYS A 428 -23.97 -1.88 -1.76
N TYR A 429 -23.04 -2.31 -2.59
CA TYR A 429 -22.78 -1.76 -3.93
C TYR A 429 -23.10 -2.76 -5.06
N GLY A 430 -23.76 -3.88 -4.74
CA GLY A 430 -24.02 -4.98 -5.69
C GLY A 430 -22.78 -5.85 -5.91
N GLN A 431 -22.87 -6.73 -6.94
CA GLN A 431 -21.77 -7.64 -7.30
C GLN A 431 -21.63 -7.81 -8.83
N ALA A 432 -21.90 -6.76 -9.59
CA ALA A 432 -22.00 -6.84 -11.05
C ALA A 432 -20.73 -7.40 -11.73
N ARG A 433 -19.54 -7.17 -11.17
CA ARG A 433 -18.29 -7.72 -11.73
C ARG A 433 -18.13 -9.22 -11.46
N LEU A 434 -18.60 -9.71 -10.32
CA LEU A 434 -18.65 -11.15 -10.06
C LEU A 434 -19.69 -11.83 -10.96
N ASP A 435 -20.85 -11.19 -11.16
CA ASP A 435 -21.88 -11.69 -12.06
C ASP A 435 -21.34 -11.82 -13.49
N GLU A 436 -20.74 -10.76 -14.03
CA GLU A 436 -20.09 -10.75 -15.34
C GLU A 436 -19.02 -11.84 -15.46
N SER A 437 -18.17 -12.00 -14.45
CA SER A 437 -17.09 -13.01 -14.47
C SER A 437 -17.64 -14.43 -14.40
N ASP A 438 -18.68 -14.68 -13.59
CA ASP A 438 -19.24 -16.02 -13.42
C ASP A 438 -20.06 -16.48 -14.62
N GLU A 439 -20.62 -15.56 -15.41
CA GLU A 439 -21.32 -15.86 -16.67
C GLU A 439 -20.38 -16.35 -17.78
N ILE A 440 -19.06 -16.10 -17.68
CA ILE A 440 -18.08 -16.53 -18.67
C ILE A 440 -17.97 -18.06 -18.72
N ASP A 441 -18.18 -18.69 -19.88
CA ASP A 441 -17.72 -20.04 -20.13
C ASP A 441 -16.24 -20.03 -20.50
N LEU A 442 -15.37 -20.60 -19.64
CA LEU A 442 -13.92 -20.55 -19.80
C LEU A 442 -13.40 -21.26 -21.06
N GLU A 443 -14.12 -22.26 -21.58
CA GLU A 443 -13.71 -22.96 -22.81
C GLU A 443 -14.15 -22.19 -24.05
N GLU A 444 -15.37 -21.66 -24.08
CA GLU A 444 -15.89 -20.88 -25.19
C GLU A 444 -15.19 -19.53 -25.32
N ALA A 445 -14.91 -18.84 -24.21
CA ALA A 445 -14.27 -17.52 -24.17
C ALA A 445 -12.73 -17.56 -24.29
N ARG A 446 -12.11 -18.75 -24.28
CA ARG A 446 -10.64 -18.89 -24.29
C ARG A 446 -9.96 -18.13 -25.41
N ALA A 447 -10.47 -18.26 -26.64
CA ALA A 447 -9.85 -17.61 -27.80
C ALA A 447 -9.92 -16.08 -27.75
N GLU A 448 -11.02 -15.53 -27.21
CA GLU A 448 -11.16 -14.09 -26.99
C GLU A 448 -10.21 -13.61 -25.90
N TYR A 449 -10.15 -14.31 -24.78
CA TYR A 449 -9.20 -14.02 -23.71
C TYR A 449 -7.75 -14.02 -24.19
N GLU A 450 -7.33 -15.04 -24.97
CA GLU A 450 -5.96 -15.12 -25.48
C GLU A 450 -5.66 -13.98 -26.46
N ALA A 451 -6.62 -13.60 -27.32
CA ALA A 451 -6.48 -12.46 -28.23
C ALA A 451 -6.39 -11.12 -27.46
N ASP A 452 -7.22 -10.93 -26.46
CA ASP A 452 -7.21 -9.76 -25.60
C ASP A 452 -5.90 -9.65 -24.82
N ARG A 453 -5.43 -10.77 -24.26
CA ARG A 453 -4.15 -10.82 -23.55
C ARG A 453 -2.98 -10.48 -24.48
N ALA A 454 -2.94 -11.03 -25.68
CA ALA A 454 -1.92 -10.71 -26.68
C ALA A 454 -1.96 -9.22 -27.06
N ARG A 455 -3.15 -8.66 -27.29
CA ARG A 455 -3.33 -7.24 -27.57
C ARG A 455 -2.86 -6.37 -26.39
N ASP A 456 -3.19 -6.75 -25.16
CA ASP A 456 -2.78 -6.03 -23.95
C ASP A 456 -1.26 -6.00 -23.80
N LEU A 457 -0.58 -7.12 -24.03
CA LEU A 457 0.89 -7.20 -24.02
C LEU A 457 1.51 -6.36 -25.11
N ARG A 458 0.98 -6.42 -26.32
CA ARG A 458 1.47 -5.66 -27.45
C ARG A 458 1.33 -4.15 -27.25
N LEU A 459 0.12 -3.66 -26.95
CA LEU A 459 -0.14 -2.22 -26.89
C LEU A 459 0.46 -1.54 -25.65
N ASN A 460 0.60 -2.24 -24.54
CA ASN A 460 1.10 -1.63 -23.31
C ASN A 460 2.59 -1.94 -23.09
N GLY A 461 3.10 -3.08 -23.59
CA GLY A 461 4.49 -3.50 -23.52
C GLY A 461 5.23 -3.24 -24.81
N GLU A 462 5.16 -4.16 -25.78
CA GLU A 462 5.97 -4.18 -27.01
C GLU A 462 5.90 -2.87 -27.82
N HIS A 463 4.70 -2.46 -28.23
CA HIS A 463 4.41 -1.19 -28.94
C HIS A 463 4.06 -0.05 -27.96
N GLY A 464 4.42 -0.22 -26.70
CA GLY A 464 4.12 0.69 -25.61
C GLY A 464 5.39 1.14 -24.89
N ILE A 465 5.54 0.67 -23.65
CA ILE A 465 6.67 1.05 -22.77
C ILE A 465 8.00 0.60 -23.37
N ASP A 466 8.10 -0.62 -23.90
CA ASP A 466 9.38 -1.16 -24.39
C ASP A 466 9.91 -0.35 -25.56
N GLU A 467 9.09 -0.07 -26.57
CA GLU A 467 9.50 0.64 -27.77
C GLU A 467 10.04 2.03 -27.44
N VAL A 468 9.31 2.83 -26.66
CA VAL A 468 9.78 4.18 -26.32
C VAL A 468 11.03 4.16 -25.45
N MET A 469 11.13 3.20 -24.54
CA MET A 469 12.32 3.10 -23.65
C MET A 469 13.55 2.64 -24.42
N ILE A 470 13.43 1.71 -25.35
CA ILE A 470 14.52 1.19 -26.17
C ILE A 470 14.98 2.24 -27.17
N ASP A 471 14.06 2.82 -27.94
CA ASP A 471 14.37 3.77 -29.01
C ASP A 471 15.03 5.05 -28.49
N LEU A 472 14.57 5.53 -27.32
CA LEU A 472 15.10 6.75 -26.70
C LEU A 472 16.18 6.46 -25.64
N GLN A 473 16.52 5.18 -25.40
CA GLN A 473 17.52 4.73 -24.42
C GLN A 473 17.23 5.30 -23.01
N LEU A 474 16.00 5.11 -22.54
CA LEU A 474 15.54 5.64 -21.26
C LEU A 474 15.82 4.68 -20.09
N ASP A 475 16.13 5.23 -18.93
CA ASP A 475 16.18 4.49 -17.66
C ASP A 475 14.79 4.34 -17.04
N ALA A 476 13.92 5.34 -17.23
CA ALA A 476 12.54 5.32 -16.76
C ALA A 476 11.65 6.31 -17.55
N LEU A 477 10.34 6.08 -17.50
CA LEU A 477 9.31 7.05 -17.81
C LEU A 477 8.79 7.69 -16.52
N LEU A 478 8.60 9.01 -16.51
CA LEU A 478 8.08 9.77 -15.37
C LEU A 478 6.59 10.06 -15.56
N PHE A 479 5.78 9.60 -14.62
CA PHE A 479 4.34 9.84 -14.64
C PHE A 479 3.85 10.67 -13.45
N PRO A 480 2.81 11.51 -13.63
CA PRO A 480 2.15 12.22 -12.55
C PRO A 480 1.37 11.27 -11.66
N GLY A 481 1.60 11.34 -10.33
CA GLY A 481 0.92 10.50 -9.36
C GLY A 481 1.00 9.01 -9.71
N SER A 482 -0.13 8.33 -9.73
CA SER A 482 -0.26 6.91 -10.14
C SER A 482 -0.64 6.74 -11.63
N GLY A 483 -0.29 7.70 -12.49
CA GLY A 483 -0.73 7.73 -13.89
C GLY A 483 -0.27 6.53 -14.73
N SER A 484 0.84 5.90 -14.39
CA SER A 484 1.35 4.71 -15.09
C SER A 484 0.58 3.43 -14.78
N ALA A 485 -0.29 3.43 -13.75
CA ALA A 485 -0.90 2.20 -13.22
C ALA A 485 -1.59 1.33 -14.29
N GLY A 486 -2.32 1.95 -15.21
CA GLY A 486 -3.05 1.22 -16.26
C GLY A 486 -2.12 0.59 -17.28
N ILE A 487 -1.17 1.35 -17.80
CA ILE A 487 -0.27 0.90 -18.88
C ILE A 487 0.78 -0.09 -18.35
N ALA A 488 1.30 0.10 -17.15
CA ALA A 488 2.28 -0.80 -16.55
C ALA A 488 1.68 -2.11 -16.00
N ALA A 489 0.37 -2.13 -15.70
CA ALA A 489 -0.30 -3.32 -15.15
C ALA A 489 -0.37 -4.46 -16.17
N ARG A 490 -0.75 -4.15 -17.41
CA ARG A 490 -1.02 -5.16 -18.45
C ARG A 490 0.20 -5.99 -18.83
N PRO A 491 1.39 -5.43 -19.08
CA PRO A 491 2.59 -6.23 -19.31
C PRO A 491 3.23 -6.71 -17.99
N GLY A 492 2.71 -6.28 -16.86
CA GLY A 492 3.24 -6.63 -15.53
C GLY A 492 4.57 -5.93 -15.24
N TYR A 493 4.74 -4.65 -15.63
CA TYR A 493 5.99 -3.90 -15.47
C TYR A 493 6.05 -3.13 -14.16
N PRO A 494 7.26 -2.88 -13.63
CA PRO A 494 7.45 -2.27 -12.33
C PRO A 494 7.26 -0.76 -12.35
N THR A 495 6.86 -0.23 -11.20
CA THR A 495 6.77 1.21 -10.95
C THR A 495 7.14 1.51 -9.49
N VAL A 496 7.91 2.56 -9.28
CA VAL A 496 8.17 3.13 -7.94
C VAL A 496 7.55 4.52 -7.87
N ILE A 497 6.69 4.74 -6.88
CA ILE A 497 6.10 6.05 -6.59
C ILE A 497 6.74 6.68 -5.36
N VAL A 498 7.00 8.00 -5.44
CA VAL A 498 7.57 8.81 -4.35
C VAL A 498 6.63 9.98 -4.04
N PRO A 499 6.33 10.29 -2.77
CA PRO A 499 5.56 11.47 -2.39
C PRO A 499 6.21 12.76 -2.89
N PHE A 500 5.39 13.71 -3.38
CA PHE A 500 5.99 14.95 -3.87
C PHE A 500 5.30 16.23 -3.42
N GLY A 501 3.97 16.29 -3.42
CA GLY A 501 3.26 17.50 -3.02
C GLY A 501 1.76 17.32 -2.83
N PHE A 502 1.05 18.42 -2.91
CA PHE A 502 -0.40 18.45 -2.79
C PHE A 502 -0.99 19.26 -3.94
N ILE A 503 -2.18 18.87 -4.38
CA ILE A 503 -2.98 19.59 -5.36
C ILE A 503 -4.36 19.89 -4.79
N GLU A 504 -4.94 21.03 -5.16
CA GLU A 504 -6.29 21.37 -4.77
C GLU A 504 -7.30 20.40 -5.37
N PRO A 505 -8.40 20.08 -4.65
CA PRO A 505 -9.41 19.17 -5.15
C PRO A 505 -10.18 19.82 -6.31
N SER A 506 -9.76 19.50 -7.54
CA SER A 506 -10.39 20.01 -8.76
C SER A 506 -11.70 19.28 -9.09
N GLY A 507 -12.68 20.01 -9.69
CA GLY A 507 -13.89 19.43 -10.27
C GLY A 507 -14.90 18.88 -9.25
N ARG A 508 -14.82 19.28 -7.98
CA ARG A 508 -15.74 18.86 -6.91
C ARG A 508 -16.40 20.06 -6.27
N GLU A 509 -17.62 20.37 -6.68
CA GLU A 509 -18.43 21.34 -5.92
C GLU A 509 -18.74 20.75 -4.53
N MET A 510 -18.32 21.46 -3.50
CA MET A 510 -18.62 21.11 -2.11
C MET A 510 -19.78 21.97 -1.60
N PRO A 511 -20.55 21.48 -0.62
CA PRO A 511 -21.56 22.30 0.04
C PRO A 511 -20.95 23.56 0.65
N GLU A 512 -21.73 24.64 0.72
CA GLU A 512 -21.32 25.91 1.31
C GLU A 512 -20.73 25.72 2.72
N GLY A 513 -19.55 26.26 2.96
CA GLY A 513 -18.84 26.17 4.24
C GLY A 513 -18.04 24.88 4.44
N PHE A 514 -18.02 23.96 3.49
CA PHE A 514 -17.16 22.77 3.55
C PHE A 514 -15.81 23.03 2.84
N ASP A 515 -14.76 23.16 3.63
CA ASP A 515 -13.39 23.37 3.17
C ASP A 515 -12.71 22.00 2.90
N ALA A 516 -12.74 21.54 1.64
CA ALA A 516 -12.03 20.32 1.23
C ALA A 516 -10.51 20.54 1.30
N LYS A 517 -9.77 19.51 1.76
CA LYS A 517 -8.32 19.61 1.93
C LYS A 517 -7.58 19.25 0.63
N PRO A 518 -6.40 19.87 0.39
CA PRO A 518 -5.54 19.48 -0.72
C PRO A 518 -5.20 17.99 -0.70
N GLN A 519 -5.18 17.37 -1.88
CA GLN A 519 -4.93 15.94 -2.04
C GLN A 519 -3.44 15.68 -2.27
N PRO A 520 -2.87 14.63 -1.65
CA PRO A 520 -1.51 14.20 -1.95
C PRO A 520 -1.31 13.87 -3.44
N MET A 521 -0.14 14.18 -3.96
CA MET A 521 0.32 13.81 -5.28
C MET A 521 1.80 13.45 -5.24
N GLY A 522 2.12 12.25 -5.74
CA GLY A 522 3.49 11.77 -5.92
C GLY A 522 3.95 11.89 -7.37
N VAL A 523 5.14 11.35 -7.62
CA VAL A 523 5.70 11.10 -8.96
C VAL A 523 6.05 9.62 -9.08
N SER A 524 5.84 9.03 -10.26
CA SER A 524 6.12 7.61 -10.51
C SER A 524 7.20 7.43 -11.56
N PHE A 525 8.18 6.58 -11.23
CA PHE A 525 9.20 6.09 -12.16
C PHE A 525 8.78 4.69 -12.62
N THR A 526 8.53 4.52 -13.91
CA THR A 526 8.08 3.26 -14.52
C THR A 526 9.11 2.77 -15.52
N GLY A 527 9.41 1.48 -15.50
CA GLY A 527 10.39 0.87 -16.39
C GLY A 527 9.90 -0.43 -17.04
N MET A 528 10.77 -1.07 -17.82
CA MET A 528 10.54 -2.39 -18.39
C MET A 528 10.60 -3.48 -17.30
N ALA A 529 10.20 -4.69 -17.64
CA ALA A 529 10.26 -5.84 -16.73
C ALA A 529 11.63 -5.96 -16.05
N CYS A 530 11.64 -6.32 -14.77
CA CYS A 530 12.84 -6.58 -13.96
C CYS A 530 13.77 -5.37 -13.73
N SER A 531 13.29 -4.15 -13.96
CA SER A 531 14.09 -2.92 -13.77
C SER A 531 14.00 -2.31 -12.37
N GLU A 532 13.43 -3.00 -11.37
CA GLU A 532 13.29 -2.50 -10.01
C GLU A 532 14.58 -1.93 -9.40
N PRO A 533 15.77 -2.58 -9.59
CA PRO A 533 17.02 -2.02 -9.06
C PRO A 533 17.28 -0.60 -9.56
N ARG A 534 17.11 -0.35 -10.86
CA ARG A 534 17.30 0.98 -11.45
C ARG A 534 16.23 1.97 -11.00
N LEU A 535 14.97 1.53 -10.93
CA LEU A 535 13.87 2.40 -10.48
C LEU A 535 14.03 2.80 -9.00
N ILE A 536 14.50 1.89 -8.14
CA ILE A 536 14.80 2.18 -6.74
C ILE A 536 15.94 3.22 -6.63
N GLU A 537 16.99 3.07 -7.43
CA GLU A 537 18.10 4.03 -7.48
C GLU A 537 17.63 5.45 -7.84
N LEU A 538 16.81 5.57 -8.90
CA LEU A 538 16.24 6.84 -9.34
C LEU A 538 15.30 7.44 -8.29
N ALA A 539 14.40 6.63 -7.75
CA ALA A 539 13.44 7.04 -6.74
C ALA A 539 14.11 7.47 -5.44
N TYR A 540 15.14 6.76 -5.01
CA TYR A 540 15.91 7.11 -3.81
C TYR A 540 16.64 8.45 -4.00
N ALA A 541 17.35 8.64 -5.12
CA ALA A 541 18.03 9.90 -5.40
C ALA A 541 17.04 11.08 -5.45
N PHE A 542 15.85 10.89 -6.04
CA PHE A 542 14.79 11.89 -6.07
C PHE A 542 14.23 12.17 -4.67
N GLU A 543 13.96 11.13 -3.88
CA GLU A 543 13.53 11.28 -2.49
C GLU A 543 14.53 12.09 -1.68
N GLN A 544 15.84 11.76 -1.75
CA GLN A 544 16.89 12.45 -1.01
C GLN A 544 17.05 13.92 -1.46
N ALA A 545 16.82 14.24 -2.72
CA ALA A 545 16.85 15.59 -3.23
C ALA A 545 15.64 16.43 -2.81
N THR A 546 14.53 15.79 -2.46
CA THR A 546 13.26 16.50 -2.22
C THR A 546 12.77 16.42 -0.77
N MET A 547 12.87 15.28 -0.12
CA MET A 547 12.38 15.01 1.25
C MET A 547 10.97 15.56 1.51
N ARG A 548 10.04 15.32 0.57
CA ARG A 548 8.73 15.98 0.53
C ARG A 548 7.59 15.24 1.20
N ARG A 549 7.86 14.10 1.83
CA ARG A 549 6.84 13.45 2.63
C ARG A 549 6.40 14.38 3.76
N VAL A 550 5.08 14.53 3.91
CA VAL A 550 4.45 15.25 5.04
C VAL A 550 3.56 14.27 5.78
N PRO A 551 3.75 14.05 7.09
CA PRO A 551 2.87 13.17 7.87
C PRO A 551 1.44 13.74 7.95
N PRO A 552 0.42 12.89 8.12
CA PRO A 552 -0.95 13.34 8.26
C PRO A 552 -1.13 14.33 9.43
N PRO A 553 -2.01 15.34 9.31
CA PRO A 553 -2.18 16.35 10.34
C PRO A 553 -2.78 15.78 11.64
N GLY A 554 -2.31 16.28 12.79
CA GLY A 554 -2.82 15.91 14.11
C GLY A 554 -2.40 14.51 14.59
N MET A 555 -1.20 14.08 14.18
CA MET A 555 -0.64 12.74 14.42
C MET A 555 0.48 12.71 15.48
N ARG A 556 0.89 13.85 15.98
CA ARG A 556 1.94 13.98 17.02
C ARG A 556 1.36 14.10 18.40
#